data_7579446840e61f3d152f1dc25de75a5c
#
_entry.id   7579446840e61f3d152f1dc25de75a5c
#
_cell.length_a   1.000
_cell.length_b   1.000
_cell.length_c   1.000
_cell.angle_alpha   90.00
_cell.angle_beta   90.00
_cell.angle_gamma   90.00
#
_symmetry.space_group_name_H-M   'P 1'
#
loop_
_entity.id
_entity.type
_entity.pdbx_description
1 polymer ?
#
loop_
_entity_poly.entity_id
_entity_poly.type
_entity_poly.pdbx_seq_one_letter_code
_entity_poly.pdbx_strand_id
1 'polypeptide(L)'
;KETFVSKKIVKGTKVQLLPGEGIDLKRFSKKPMVPDVSFLLMARMLWDKGIGEFVEAAKFIKQRYPDTRFCLLGFIGVDNPTAIPKEQIEEWCSMGLVEYLGVTSDVRPFIENCSCVVLPSYREGVPVSLLEGAAMGRPLITTDAAGCKEAVEDTVNGYLCEVKDVETLVSAMEKIILMSMEQRVIMGEAGRVKMQCEFDIKLVTERYINTLHYYLGF
;
A
#
# COMPACT_ATOMS: atom_id res chain seq x y z
N LYS A 1 -1.83 -13.25 15.67
CA LYS A 1 -2.07 -14.57 16.31
C LYS A 1 -1.38 -14.60 17.67
N GLU A 2 -0.08 -14.33 17.72
CA GLU A 2 0.73 -14.43 18.95
C GLU A 2 0.19 -13.58 20.10
N THR A 3 -0.21 -12.33 19.85
CA THR A 3 -0.77 -11.42 20.86
C THR A 3 -2.04 -11.99 21.53
N PHE A 4 -2.91 -12.63 20.77
CA PHE A 4 -4.15 -13.22 21.32
C PHE A 4 -3.86 -14.48 22.14
N VAL A 5 -2.88 -15.28 21.70
CA VAL A 5 -2.47 -16.50 22.39
C VAL A 5 -1.68 -16.16 23.67
N SER A 6 -0.72 -15.25 23.58
CA SER A 6 0.12 -14.83 24.72
C SER A 6 -0.69 -14.14 25.82
N LYS A 7 -1.67 -13.31 25.44
CA LYS A 7 -2.64 -12.70 26.38
C LYS A 7 -3.73 -13.67 26.86
N LYS A 8 -3.66 -14.96 26.51
CA LYS A 8 -4.63 -15.99 26.87
C LYS A 8 -6.10 -15.67 26.49
N ILE A 9 -6.32 -14.82 25.48
CA ILE A 9 -7.65 -14.47 24.99
C ILE A 9 -8.26 -15.67 24.25
N VAL A 10 -7.42 -16.42 23.52
CA VAL A 10 -7.81 -17.60 22.73
C VAL A 10 -6.74 -18.69 22.87
N LYS A 11 -7.17 -19.97 22.91
CA LYS A 11 -6.23 -21.11 22.81
C LYS A 11 -5.62 -21.18 21.42
N GLY A 12 -4.31 -21.40 21.32
CA GLY A 12 -3.57 -21.42 20.05
C GLY A 12 -4.11 -22.39 19.00
N THR A 13 -4.73 -23.51 19.46
CA THR A 13 -5.40 -24.50 18.62
C THR A 13 -6.73 -24.00 18.01
N LYS A 14 -7.28 -22.89 18.50
CA LYS A 14 -8.52 -22.29 18.03
C LYS A 14 -8.31 -20.99 17.23
N VAL A 15 -7.08 -20.72 16.79
CA VAL A 15 -6.73 -19.50 16.05
C VAL A 15 -6.03 -19.87 14.76
N GLN A 16 -6.64 -19.51 13.65
CA GLN A 16 -6.06 -19.56 12.33
C GLN A 16 -5.81 -18.14 11.81
N LEU A 17 -4.67 -17.91 11.19
CA LEU A 17 -4.35 -16.67 10.51
C LEU A 17 -4.82 -16.77 9.06
N LEU A 18 -5.61 -15.81 8.62
CA LEU A 18 -6.04 -15.69 7.24
C LEU A 18 -5.32 -14.49 6.59
N PRO A 19 -5.02 -14.53 5.29
CA PRO A 19 -4.18 -13.54 4.61
C PRO A 19 -4.93 -12.24 4.22
N GLY A 20 -5.95 -11.85 4.99
CA GLY A 20 -6.77 -10.68 4.68
C GLY A 20 -7.93 -11.00 3.74
N GLU A 21 -8.40 -10.02 2.96
CA GLU A 21 -9.59 -10.14 2.10
C GLU A 21 -9.29 -10.74 0.73
N GLY A 22 -8.01 -10.74 0.32
CA GLY A 22 -7.60 -11.13 -1.01
C GLY A 22 -7.88 -10.07 -2.08
N ILE A 23 -7.49 -10.35 -3.32
CA ILE A 23 -7.64 -9.44 -4.46
C ILE A 23 -8.20 -10.17 -5.68
N ASP A 24 -9.17 -9.56 -6.38
CA ASP A 24 -9.67 -10.06 -7.67
C ASP A 24 -8.69 -9.71 -8.79
N LEU A 25 -7.90 -10.68 -9.19
CA LEU A 25 -6.88 -10.54 -10.21
C LEU A 25 -7.42 -10.35 -11.63
N LYS A 26 -8.71 -10.62 -11.87
CA LYS A 26 -9.37 -10.32 -13.14
C LYS A 26 -9.76 -8.84 -13.20
N ARG A 27 -10.35 -8.34 -12.12
CA ARG A 27 -10.72 -6.93 -11.97
C ARG A 27 -9.49 -6.02 -11.95
N PHE A 28 -8.45 -6.40 -11.21
CA PHE A 28 -7.16 -5.71 -11.12
C PHE A 28 -6.14 -6.38 -12.04
N SER A 29 -6.39 -6.32 -13.34
CA SER A 29 -5.49 -6.86 -14.35
C SER A 29 -4.22 -6.03 -14.46
N LYS A 30 -3.09 -6.69 -14.73
CA LYS A 30 -1.79 -6.03 -14.98
C LYS A 30 -1.92 -4.96 -16.06
N LYS A 31 -1.27 -3.82 -15.84
CA LYS A 31 -1.22 -2.69 -16.77
C LYS A 31 0.23 -2.32 -17.11
N PRO A 32 0.48 -1.76 -18.31
CA PRO A 32 1.81 -1.25 -18.67
C PRO A 32 2.36 -0.27 -17.63
N MET A 33 3.68 -0.26 -17.45
CA MET A 33 4.36 0.71 -16.60
C MET A 33 4.39 2.08 -17.29
N VAL A 34 4.17 3.14 -16.52
CA VAL A 34 4.28 4.51 -17.01
C VAL A 34 5.75 4.95 -17.01
N PRO A 35 6.20 5.76 -18.01
CA PRO A 35 7.58 6.23 -18.08
C PRO A 35 7.92 7.20 -16.95
N ASP A 36 7.03 8.16 -16.67
CA ASP A 36 7.23 9.20 -15.68
C ASP A 36 7.10 8.65 -14.26
N VAL A 37 7.98 9.10 -13.37
CA VAL A 37 7.94 8.65 -11.99
C VAL A 37 6.85 9.39 -11.22
N SER A 38 5.94 8.60 -10.67
CA SER A 38 4.87 9.10 -9.81
C SER A 38 4.56 8.11 -8.69
N PHE A 39 4.31 8.66 -7.52
CA PHE A 39 3.95 7.93 -6.31
C PHE A 39 2.48 8.18 -5.98
N LEU A 40 1.72 7.10 -5.78
CA LEU A 40 0.31 7.17 -5.43
C LEU A 40 0.09 6.60 -4.02
N LEU A 41 -0.49 7.41 -3.13
CA LEU A 41 -0.96 6.99 -1.82
C LEU A 41 -2.49 6.96 -1.84
N MET A 42 -3.06 5.78 -1.60
CA MET A 42 -4.50 5.55 -1.56
C MET A 42 -4.93 5.16 -0.15
N ALA A 43 -5.56 6.08 0.58
CA ALA A 43 -6.07 5.85 1.93
C ALA A 43 -7.08 6.92 2.32
N ARG A 44 -7.77 6.74 3.45
CA ARG A 44 -8.42 7.85 4.15
C ARG A 44 -7.35 8.83 4.61
N MET A 45 -7.61 10.13 4.56
CA MET A 45 -6.65 11.17 4.92
C MET A 45 -6.49 11.25 6.46
N LEU A 46 -5.71 10.32 7.00
CA LEU A 46 -5.41 10.16 8.42
C LEU A 46 -3.90 10.22 8.66
N TRP A 47 -3.48 10.81 9.77
CA TRP A 47 -2.06 10.87 10.15
C TRP A 47 -1.42 9.49 10.29
N ASP A 48 -2.15 8.50 10.84
CA ASP A 48 -1.65 7.13 11.04
C ASP A 48 -1.49 6.32 9.74
N LYS A 49 -1.92 6.85 8.60
CA LYS A 49 -1.61 6.33 7.27
C LYS A 49 -0.25 6.79 6.73
N GLY A 50 0.49 7.59 7.51
CA GLY A 50 1.81 8.08 7.14
C GLY A 50 1.78 9.18 6.06
N ILE A 51 0.65 9.88 5.93
CA ILE A 51 0.51 10.94 4.91
C ILE A 51 1.44 12.11 5.22
N GLY A 52 1.65 12.44 6.50
CA GLY A 52 2.62 13.45 6.89
C GLY A 52 4.03 13.11 6.41
N GLU A 53 4.47 11.89 6.64
CA GLU A 53 5.77 11.38 6.19
C GLU A 53 5.88 11.35 4.67
N PHE A 54 4.79 10.98 3.98
CA PHE A 54 4.74 11.01 2.51
C PHE A 54 4.92 12.42 1.95
N VAL A 55 4.27 13.43 2.55
CA VAL A 55 4.39 14.84 2.13
C VAL A 55 5.78 15.40 2.44
N GLU A 56 6.33 15.11 3.61
CA GLU A 56 7.70 15.53 3.95
C GLU A 56 8.71 14.85 3.01
N ALA A 57 8.54 13.57 2.69
CA ALA A 57 9.36 12.89 1.69
C ALA A 57 9.24 13.56 0.31
N ALA A 58 8.04 13.94 -0.11
CA ALA A 58 7.81 14.67 -1.36
C ALA A 58 8.60 15.99 -1.40
N LYS A 59 8.62 16.74 -0.30
CA LYS A 59 9.38 17.98 -0.17
C LYS A 59 10.88 17.78 -0.36
N PHE A 60 11.49 16.74 0.22
CA PHE A 60 12.90 16.42 0.04
C PHE A 60 13.19 15.95 -1.39
N ILE A 61 12.35 15.08 -1.95
CA ILE A 61 12.57 14.52 -3.29
C ILE A 61 12.43 15.59 -4.37
N LYS A 62 11.44 16.46 -4.31
CA LYS A 62 11.24 17.53 -5.31
C LYS A 62 12.38 18.53 -5.39
N GLN A 63 13.21 18.67 -4.36
CA GLN A 63 14.43 19.49 -4.43
C GLN A 63 15.46 18.93 -5.41
N ARG A 64 15.50 17.61 -5.60
CA ARG A 64 16.45 16.92 -6.50
C ARG A 64 15.79 16.39 -7.78
N TYR A 65 14.52 16.05 -7.70
CA TYR A 65 13.71 15.46 -8.77
C TYR A 65 12.39 16.23 -8.91
N PRO A 66 12.38 17.48 -9.42
CA PRO A 66 11.23 18.38 -9.40
C PRO A 66 10.03 17.88 -10.19
N ASP A 67 10.24 17.06 -11.22
CA ASP A 67 9.20 16.50 -12.08
C ASP A 67 8.49 15.28 -11.47
N THR A 68 8.96 14.79 -10.31
CA THR A 68 8.32 13.66 -9.63
C THR A 68 6.95 14.06 -9.07
N ARG A 69 5.92 13.28 -9.40
CA ARG A 69 4.55 13.53 -8.95
C ARG A 69 4.24 12.72 -7.69
N PHE A 70 3.55 13.35 -6.75
CA PHE A 70 3.08 12.75 -5.50
C PHE A 70 1.57 12.93 -5.41
N CYS A 71 0.83 11.84 -5.44
CA CYS A 71 -0.63 11.85 -5.54
C CYS A 71 -1.27 11.26 -4.29
N LEU A 72 -2.29 11.94 -3.76
CA LEU A 72 -3.13 11.49 -2.66
C LEU A 72 -4.53 11.19 -3.17
N LEU A 73 -5.06 10.01 -2.90
CA LEU A 73 -6.41 9.59 -3.27
C LEU A 73 -7.15 9.02 -2.08
N GLY A 74 -8.32 9.58 -1.75
CA GLY A 74 -9.19 9.07 -0.71
C GLY A 74 -9.92 10.15 0.10
N PHE A 75 -10.70 9.72 1.07
CA PHE A 75 -11.62 10.58 1.81
C PHE A 75 -10.91 11.56 2.76
N ILE A 76 -11.29 12.85 2.67
CA ILE A 76 -11.03 13.90 3.66
C ILE A 76 -12.25 14.02 4.58
N GLY A 77 -12.03 14.54 5.79
CA GLY A 77 -13.12 14.89 6.70
C GLY A 77 -13.87 13.69 7.29
N VAL A 78 -13.18 12.56 7.43
CA VAL A 78 -13.72 11.39 8.13
C VAL A 78 -13.79 11.65 9.64
N ASP A 79 -14.82 11.12 10.30
CA ASP A 79 -14.95 11.19 11.77
C ASP A 79 -13.94 10.22 12.42
N ASN A 80 -12.73 10.75 12.65
CA ASN A 80 -11.62 10.00 13.24
C ASN A 80 -10.67 10.98 13.96
N PRO A 81 -10.20 10.67 15.19
CA PRO A 81 -9.29 11.54 15.93
C PRO A 81 -7.96 11.83 15.22
N THR A 82 -7.53 10.97 14.29
CA THR A 82 -6.30 11.14 13.50
C THR A 82 -6.57 11.69 12.11
N ALA A 83 -7.76 12.26 11.86
CA ALA A 83 -8.08 12.89 10.58
C ALA A 83 -7.20 14.11 10.31
N ILE A 84 -6.69 14.21 9.09
CA ILE A 84 -5.97 15.39 8.61
C ILE A 84 -7.01 16.43 8.22
N PRO A 85 -6.90 17.68 8.72
CA PRO A 85 -7.79 18.76 8.32
C PRO A 85 -7.73 19.01 6.80
N LYS A 86 -8.87 19.41 6.22
CA LYS A 86 -8.95 19.70 4.79
C LYS A 86 -7.99 20.82 4.40
N GLU A 87 -7.91 21.83 5.23
CA GLU A 87 -7.06 23.01 5.07
C GLU A 87 -5.57 22.62 4.96
N GLN A 88 -5.15 21.60 5.71
CA GLN A 88 -3.78 21.10 5.65
C GLN A 88 -3.48 20.41 4.30
N ILE A 89 -4.44 19.65 3.76
CA ILE A 89 -4.29 19.04 2.42
C ILE A 89 -4.23 20.14 1.34
N GLU A 90 -5.11 21.14 1.44
CA GLU A 90 -5.14 22.28 0.52
C GLU A 90 -3.84 23.09 0.57
N GLU A 91 -3.27 23.29 1.75
CA GLU A 91 -1.97 23.93 1.93
C GLU A 91 -0.86 23.15 1.21
N TRP A 92 -0.74 21.86 1.43
CA TRP A 92 0.26 21.03 0.77
C TRP A 92 0.12 21.00 -0.75
N CYS A 93 -1.12 21.03 -1.26
CA CYS A 93 -1.39 21.17 -2.69
C CYS A 93 -0.95 22.54 -3.22
N SER A 94 -1.25 23.62 -2.48
CA SER A 94 -0.89 24.99 -2.88
C SER A 94 0.64 25.20 -2.92
N MET A 95 1.38 24.51 -2.05
CA MET A 95 2.85 24.45 -2.06
C MET A 95 3.42 23.60 -3.19
N GLY A 96 2.58 22.93 -3.99
CA GLY A 96 3.01 22.05 -5.07
C GLY A 96 3.68 20.75 -4.59
N LEU A 97 3.53 20.37 -3.31
CA LEU A 97 4.15 19.18 -2.76
C LEU A 97 3.43 17.92 -3.22
N VAL A 98 2.10 17.94 -3.20
CA VAL A 98 1.24 16.81 -3.58
C VAL A 98 0.07 17.26 -4.45
N GLU A 99 -0.53 16.30 -5.15
CA GLU A 99 -1.77 16.47 -5.89
C GLU A 99 -2.88 15.65 -5.17
N TYR A 100 -3.93 16.31 -4.72
CA TYR A 100 -5.08 15.60 -4.18
C TYR A 100 -6.06 15.26 -5.30
N LEU A 101 -6.27 13.98 -5.54
CA LEU A 101 -7.05 13.45 -6.67
C LEU A 101 -8.53 13.19 -6.32
N GLY A 102 -8.94 13.54 -5.08
CA GLY A 102 -10.31 13.37 -4.64
C GLY A 102 -10.64 11.95 -4.16
N VAL A 103 -11.88 11.55 -4.38
CA VAL A 103 -12.44 10.27 -3.98
C VAL A 103 -13.00 9.54 -5.21
N THR A 104 -12.84 8.24 -5.24
CA THR A 104 -13.36 7.41 -6.34
C THR A 104 -13.94 6.11 -5.84
N SER A 105 -14.87 5.53 -6.58
CA SER A 105 -15.33 4.15 -6.44
C SER A 105 -14.50 3.15 -7.26
N ASP A 106 -13.62 3.65 -8.15
CA ASP A 106 -12.73 2.83 -8.97
C ASP A 106 -11.31 3.41 -8.98
N VAL A 107 -10.40 2.77 -8.27
CA VAL A 107 -9.01 3.19 -8.13
C VAL A 107 -8.13 2.79 -9.32
N ARG A 108 -8.60 1.88 -10.18
CA ARG A 108 -7.79 1.31 -11.26
C ARG A 108 -7.20 2.35 -12.23
N PRO A 109 -7.94 3.38 -12.68
CA PRO A 109 -7.35 4.41 -13.54
C PRO A 109 -6.19 5.18 -12.88
N PHE A 110 -6.24 5.37 -11.57
CA PHE A 110 -5.19 6.06 -10.81
C PHE A 110 -3.96 5.18 -10.64
N ILE A 111 -4.15 3.88 -10.34
CA ILE A 111 -3.05 2.91 -10.29
C ILE A 111 -2.42 2.72 -11.66
N GLU A 112 -3.20 2.69 -12.73
CA GLU A 112 -2.70 2.59 -14.11
C GLU A 112 -1.76 3.76 -14.46
N ASN A 113 -2.03 4.94 -13.93
CA ASN A 113 -1.28 6.18 -14.20
C ASN A 113 -0.22 6.52 -13.15
N CYS A 114 0.14 5.58 -12.26
CA CYS A 114 1.26 5.74 -11.33
C CYS A 114 2.36 4.72 -11.60
N SER A 115 3.58 5.03 -11.16
CA SER A 115 4.72 4.11 -11.27
C SER A 115 5.01 3.33 -10.00
N CYS A 116 4.49 3.76 -8.85
CA CYS A 116 4.66 3.09 -7.57
C CYS A 116 3.49 3.42 -6.64
N VAL A 117 2.99 2.44 -5.89
CA VAL A 117 2.01 2.65 -4.81
C VAL A 117 2.74 2.70 -3.47
N VAL A 118 2.42 3.71 -2.67
CA VAL A 118 3.09 3.99 -1.39
C VAL A 118 2.05 4.04 -0.27
N LEU A 119 2.32 3.32 0.83
CA LEU A 119 1.50 3.40 2.03
C LEU A 119 2.40 3.27 3.27
N PRO A 120 2.94 4.39 3.81
CA PRO A 120 3.83 4.36 4.97
C PRO A 120 3.05 4.34 6.29
N SER A 121 2.01 3.50 6.36
CA SER A 121 1.09 3.40 7.48
C SER A 121 1.77 2.85 8.73
N TYR A 122 1.33 3.30 9.91
CA TYR A 122 1.90 2.86 11.17
C TYR A 122 1.43 1.47 11.58
N ARG A 123 0.28 1.03 11.10
CA ARG A 123 -0.30 -0.29 11.36
C ARG A 123 -1.50 -0.53 10.45
N GLU A 124 -1.60 -1.75 9.92
CA GLU A 124 -2.74 -2.20 9.11
C GLU A 124 -3.17 -3.63 9.48
N GLY A 125 -4.32 -4.05 8.89
CA GLY A 125 -4.47 -5.44 8.51
C GLY A 125 -3.58 -5.73 7.29
N VAL A 126 -4.05 -6.45 6.28
CA VAL A 126 -3.35 -6.42 4.98
C VAL A 126 -4.00 -5.32 4.13
N PRO A 127 -3.30 -4.21 3.79
CA PRO A 127 -3.94 -3.06 3.14
C PRO A 127 -4.33 -3.38 1.70
N VAL A 128 -5.61 -3.25 1.41
CA VAL A 128 -6.16 -3.54 0.07
C VAL A 128 -5.49 -2.68 -1.01
N SER A 129 -5.18 -1.42 -0.73
CA SER A 129 -4.51 -0.53 -1.67
C SER A 129 -3.13 -1.03 -2.14
N LEU A 130 -2.38 -1.71 -1.27
CA LEU A 130 -1.12 -2.36 -1.66
C LEU A 130 -1.38 -3.60 -2.52
N LEU A 131 -2.39 -4.41 -2.18
CA LEU A 131 -2.76 -5.57 -3.00
C LEU A 131 -3.22 -5.15 -4.40
N GLU A 132 -4.01 -4.06 -4.49
CA GLU A 132 -4.47 -3.48 -5.76
C GLU A 132 -3.30 -2.99 -6.62
N GLY A 133 -2.34 -2.26 -6.01
CA GLY A 133 -1.13 -1.79 -6.68
C GLY A 133 -0.29 -2.94 -7.22
N ALA A 134 0.03 -3.93 -6.38
CA ALA A 134 0.80 -5.12 -6.76
C ALA A 134 0.07 -5.94 -7.84
N ALA A 135 -1.24 -6.13 -7.72
CA ALA A 135 -2.05 -6.85 -8.70
C ALA A 135 -1.99 -6.19 -10.09
N MET A 136 -1.89 -4.87 -10.16
CA MET A 136 -1.76 -4.12 -11.41
C MET A 136 -0.30 -3.96 -11.88
N GLY A 137 0.66 -4.61 -11.20
CA GLY A 137 2.06 -4.63 -11.57
C GLY A 137 2.82 -3.35 -11.19
N ARG A 138 2.44 -2.71 -10.09
CA ARG A 138 3.17 -1.56 -9.54
C ARG A 138 4.11 -1.99 -8.42
N PRO A 139 5.37 -1.56 -8.43
CA PRO A 139 6.23 -1.59 -7.25
C PRO A 139 5.54 -0.97 -6.04
N LEU A 140 5.87 -1.44 -4.86
CA LEU A 140 5.28 -0.98 -3.62
C LEU A 140 6.33 -0.35 -2.71
N ILE A 141 5.93 0.65 -1.91
CA ILE A 141 6.68 1.12 -0.75
C ILE A 141 5.73 1.12 0.45
N THR A 142 6.15 0.48 1.54
CA THR A 142 5.37 0.46 2.77
C THR A 142 6.27 0.33 3.99
N THR A 143 5.71 0.41 5.19
CA THR A 143 6.47 0.25 6.43
C THR A 143 6.68 -1.22 6.79
N ASP A 144 7.77 -1.51 7.54
CA ASP A 144 7.97 -2.80 8.22
C ASP A 144 7.03 -2.93 9.44
N ALA A 145 5.78 -2.59 9.26
CA ALA A 145 4.73 -2.73 10.25
C ALA A 145 3.87 -3.96 9.98
N ALA A 146 3.29 -4.51 11.05
CA ALA A 146 2.35 -5.63 10.92
C ALA A 146 1.18 -5.24 10.01
N GLY A 147 0.85 -6.11 9.06
CA GLY A 147 -0.16 -5.92 8.03
C GLY A 147 0.39 -5.28 6.76
N CYS A 148 1.28 -4.31 6.88
CA CYS A 148 1.89 -3.64 5.73
C CYS A 148 2.91 -4.54 5.03
N LYS A 149 3.87 -5.07 5.77
CA LYS A 149 4.97 -5.89 5.26
C LYS A 149 4.54 -7.22 4.60
N GLU A 150 3.36 -7.71 4.91
CA GLU A 150 2.86 -8.96 4.30
C GLU A 150 2.64 -8.81 2.79
N ALA A 151 2.36 -7.59 2.31
CA ALA A 151 2.21 -7.31 0.88
C ALA A 151 3.56 -7.14 0.15
N VAL A 152 4.65 -6.87 0.88
CA VAL A 152 5.97 -6.53 0.31
C VAL A 152 7.03 -7.53 0.75
N GLU A 153 7.76 -8.06 -0.22
CA GLU A 153 9.04 -8.73 -0.04
C GLU A 153 10.12 -7.72 -0.43
N ASP A 154 10.88 -7.25 0.58
CA ASP A 154 11.82 -6.16 0.43
C ASP A 154 12.83 -6.40 -0.69
N THR A 155 13.07 -5.39 -1.52
CA THR A 155 13.91 -5.41 -2.73
C THR A 155 13.42 -6.29 -3.89
N VAL A 156 12.38 -7.11 -3.69
CA VAL A 156 11.84 -8.03 -4.71
C VAL A 156 10.64 -7.40 -5.43
N ASN A 157 9.58 -7.04 -4.71
CA ASN A 157 8.39 -6.41 -5.28
C ASN A 157 8.14 -4.98 -4.77
N GLY A 158 9.08 -4.44 -4.02
CA GLY A 158 9.00 -3.11 -3.43
C GLY A 158 10.08 -2.87 -2.39
N TYR A 159 9.88 -1.84 -1.58
CA TYR A 159 10.78 -1.50 -0.48
C TYR A 159 10.03 -1.34 0.84
N LEU A 160 10.67 -1.75 1.93
CA LEU A 160 10.22 -1.48 3.28
C LEU A 160 10.95 -0.24 3.83
N CYS A 161 10.23 0.58 4.58
CA CYS A 161 10.77 1.69 5.35
C CYS A 161 10.38 1.56 6.82
N GLU A 162 11.05 2.29 7.69
CA GLU A 162 10.71 2.33 9.10
C GLU A 162 9.45 3.16 9.36
N VAL A 163 8.70 2.78 10.39
CA VAL A 163 7.49 3.52 10.79
C VAL A 163 7.87 4.90 11.31
N LYS A 164 7.21 5.96 10.81
CA LYS A 164 7.45 7.36 11.18
C LYS A 164 8.86 7.86 10.86
N ASP A 165 9.50 7.28 9.89
CA ASP A 165 10.85 7.66 9.47
C ASP A 165 10.83 8.16 8.02
N VAL A 166 10.97 9.48 7.88
CA VAL A 166 10.97 10.16 6.58
C VAL A 166 12.25 9.82 5.79
N GLU A 167 13.39 9.64 6.44
CA GLU A 167 14.67 9.40 5.76
C GLU A 167 14.67 8.04 5.06
N THR A 168 14.19 6.99 5.75
CA THR A 168 14.06 5.66 5.14
C THR A 168 13.01 5.63 4.03
N LEU A 169 11.91 6.40 4.16
CA LEU A 169 10.91 6.54 3.10
C LEU A 169 11.49 7.26 1.88
N VAL A 170 12.22 8.37 2.06
CA VAL A 170 12.93 9.08 0.99
C VAL A 170 13.90 8.14 0.29
N SER A 171 14.72 7.38 1.05
CA SER A 171 15.66 6.41 0.49
C SER A 171 14.96 5.36 -0.38
N ALA A 172 13.82 4.83 0.08
CA ALA A 172 13.02 3.87 -0.69
C ALA A 172 12.46 4.49 -2.00
N MET A 173 11.97 5.72 -1.92
CA MET A 173 11.45 6.44 -3.09
C MET A 173 12.57 6.78 -4.10
N GLU A 174 13.74 7.20 -3.64
CA GLU A 174 14.89 7.47 -4.53
C GLU A 174 15.35 6.23 -5.28
N LYS A 175 15.33 5.05 -4.64
CA LYS A 175 15.62 3.79 -5.35
C LYS A 175 14.66 3.57 -6.52
N ILE A 176 13.35 3.83 -6.35
CA ILE A 176 12.36 3.73 -7.43
C ILE A 176 12.62 4.77 -8.53
N ILE A 177 12.97 6.01 -8.17
CA ILE A 177 13.27 7.08 -9.13
C ILE A 177 14.48 6.72 -10.00
N LEU A 178 15.52 6.15 -9.38
CA LEU A 178 16.77 5.80 -10.07
C LEU A 178 16.67 4.50 -10.89
N MET A 179 15.61 3.72 -10.74
CA MET A 179 15.37 2.54 -11.56
C MET A 179 15.04 2.90 -13.00
N SER A 180 15.56 2.10 -13.93
CA SER A 180 15.05 2.11 -15.30
C SER A 180 13.58 1.64 -15.33
N MET A 181 12.88 1.95 -16.42
CA MET A 181 11.51 1.48 -16.62
C MET A 181 11.44 -0.06 -16.56
N GLU A 182 12.40 -0.76 -17.16
CA GLU A 182 12.49 -2.22 -17.16
C GLU A 182 12.65 -2.79 -15.74
N GLN A 183 13.47 -2.16 -14.90
CA GLN A 183 13.62 -2.58 -13.51
C GLN A 183 12.33 -2.41 -12.71
N ARG A 184 11.60 -1.31 -12.92
CA ARG A 184 10.28 -1.09 -12.30
C ARG A 184 9.25 -2.13 -12.79
N VAL A 185 9.31 -2.50 -14.07
CA VAL A 185 8.44 -3.56 -14.63
C VAL A 185 8.74 -4.92 -13.97
N ILE A 186 10.02 -5.29 -13.82
CA ILE A 186 10.43 -6.55 -13.18
C ILE A 186 9.96 -6.59 -11.73
N MET A 187 10.16 -5.51 -10.98
CA MET A 187 9.72 -5.40 -9.60
C MET A 187 8.18 -5.47 -9.47
N GLY A 188 7.45 -4.80 -10.35
CA GLY A 188 5.99 -4.86 -10.41
C GLY A 188 5.46 -6.24 -10.79
N GLU A 189 6.17 -6.97 -11.67
CA GLU A 189 5.82 -8.35 -12.03
C GLU A 189 5.97 -9.29 -10.83
N ALA A 190 7.05 -9.16 -10.07
CA ALA A 190 7.24 -9.93 -8.84
C ALA A 190 6.09 -9.69 -7.85
N GLY A 191 5.61 -8.45 -7.74
CA GLY A 191 4.41 -8.12 -6.96
C GLY A 191 3.16 -8.83 -7.47
N ARG A 192 2.94 -8.84 -8.79
CA ARG A 192 1.82 -9.56 -9.41
C ARG A 192 1.86 -11.05 -9.12
N VAL A 193 3.03 -11.67 -9.23
CA VAL A 193 3.23 -13.09 -8.92
C VAL A 193 2.91 -13.38 -7.45
N LYS A 194 3.38 -12.54 -6.53
CA LYS A 194 3.05 -12.66 -5.10
C LYS A 194 1.53 -12.61 -4.88
N MET A 195 0.81 -11.69 -5.55
CA MET A 195 -0.66 -11.63 -5.45
C MET A 195 -1.32 -12.91 -5.96
N GLN A 196 -0.82 -13.50 -7.05
CA GLN A 196 -1.34 -14.76 -7.58
C GLN A 196 -1.14 -15.95 -6.63
N CYS A 197 0.01 -16.00 -5.97
CA CYS A 197 0.36 -17.13 -5.10
C CYS A 197 -0.22 -17.06 -3.69
N GLU A 198 -0.42 -15.85 -3.15
CA GLU A 198 -0.74 -15.67 -1.73
C GLU A 198 -2.09 -14.98 -1.49
N PHE A 199 -2.53 -14.07 -2.38
CA PHE A 199 -3.63 -13.15 -2.15
C PHE A 199 -4.74 -13.23 -3.21
N ASP A 200 -4.71 -14.16 -4.18
CA ASP A 200 -5.85 -14.35 -5.10
C ASP A 200 -7.11 -14.61 -4.27
N ILE A 201 -8.17 -13.86 -4.56
CA ILE A 201 -9.46 -13.96 -3.86
C ILE A 201 -9.99 -15.40 -3.82
N LYS A 202 -9.69 -16.21 -4.83
CA LYS A 202 -10.08 -17.61 -4.88
C LYS A 202 -9.37 -18.44 -3.82
N LEU A 203 -8.03 -18.28 -3.69
CA LEU A 203 -7.24 -18.96 -2.67
C LEU A 203 -7.66 -18.53 -1.26
N VAL A 204 -7.91 -17.24 -1.08
CA VAL A 204 -8.36 -16.69 0.21
C VAL A 204 -9.73 -17.25 0.56
N THR A 205 -10.68 -17.23 -0.36
CA THR A 205 -12.04 -17.80 -0.16
C THR A 205 -11.98 -19.27 0.18
N GLU A 206 -11.17 -20.06 -0.54
CA GLU A 206 -11.02 -21.49 -0.24
C GLU A 206 -10.47 -21.72 1.18
N ARG A 207 -9.47 -20.94 1.62
CA ARG A 207 -8.95 -21.01 2.99
C ARG A 207 -10.01 -20.67 4.03
N TYR A 208 -10.88 -19.67 3.77
CA TYR A 208 -12.02 -19.36 4.64
C TYR A 208 -13.00 -20.51 4.72
N ILE A 209 -13.42 -21.09 3.58
CA ILE A 209 -14.35 -22.21 3.51
C ILE A 209 -13.78 -23.43 4.25
N ASN A 210 -12.52 -23.80 3.99
CA ASN A 210 -11.86 -24.92 4.65
C ASN A 210 -11.77 -24.71 6.17
N THR A 211 -11.53 -23.47 6.61
CA THR A 211 -11.52 -23.12 8.04
C THR A 211 -12.90 -23.31 8.66
N LEU A 212 -13.96 -22.86 7.98
CA LEU A 212 -15.35 -23.05 8.45
C LEU A 212 -15.70 -24.53 8.52
N HIS A 213 -15.40 -25.32 7.51
CA HIS A 213 -15.63 -26.78 7.52
C HIS A 213 -14.92 -27.46 8.69
N TYR A 214 -13.65 -27.09 8.94
CA TYR A 214 -12.87 -27.67 10.06
C TYR A 214 -13.53 -27.39 11.43
N TYR A 215 -14.04 -26.19 11.65
CA TYR A 215 -14.62 -25.81 12.96
C TYR A 215 -16.10 -26.15 13.12
N LEU A 216 -16.87 -26.23 12.05
CA LEU A 216 -18.31 -26.51 12.07
C LEU A 216 -18.63 -27.99 11.84
N GLY A 217 -17.67 -28.80 11.39
CA GLY A 217 -17.83 -30.24 11.22
C GLY A 217 -18.70 -30.62 10.00
N PHE A 218 -18.65 -29.82 8.92
CA PHE A 218 -19.27 -30.17 7.63
C PHE A 218 -18.30 -30.94 6.75
#